data_4e5952951d613f19fcf658bb386792b5
#
_entry.id   4e5952951d613f19fcf658bb386792b5
#
_cell.length_a   1.000
_cell.length_b   1.000
_cell.length_c   1.000
_cell.angle_alpha   90.00
_cell.angle_beta   90.00
_cell.angle_gamma   90.00
#
_symmetry.space_group_name_H-M   'P 1'
#
loop_
_entity.id
_entity.type
_entity.pdbx_description
1 polymer ?
#
loop_
_entity_poly.entity_id
_entity_poly.type
_entity_poly.pdbx_seq_one_letter_code
_entity_poly.pdbx_strand_id
1 'polypeptide(L)'
;YITSTKKITCVADCNNLVIRTPQSAMTVAAFQALGAKPTPMALSEVFTSLQQGTIEAQENPLAMIETQSFYEVCPYLILTAHLRAWVYIAMGLTQYNRLSDSQRAVVDAAGAECQAHEHELFLDNEEKYYNQLQEQGMEFIEVDTKEFADAMISGVLPVLTDSQKKIYDEIEALA
;
A
#
# COMPACT_ATOMS: atom_id res chain seq x y z
N TYR A 1 2.98 -1.09 -4.42
CA TYR A 1 3.70 -0.65 -5.63
C TYR A 1 3.23 0.73 -6.09
N ILE A 2 4.04 1.42 -6.90
CA ILE A 2 3.66 2.69 -7.52
C ILE A 2 3.16 2.42 -8.93
N THR A 3 2.01 3.00 -9.33
CA THR A 3 1.64 3.13 -10.74
C THR A 3 1.79 4.56 -11.18
N SER A 4 2.28 4.78 -12.41
CA SER A 4 2.61 6.12 -12.88
C SER A 4 2.34 6.31 -14.37
N THR A 5 2.02 7.54 -14.76
CA THR A 5 1.98 7.98 -16.15
C THR A 5 3.38 8.23 -16.73
N LYS A 6 4.39 8.31 -15.85
CA LYS A 6 5.80 8.52 -16.19
C LYS A 6 6.64 7.33 -15.79
N LYS A 7 7.67 7.03 -16.56
CA LYS A 7 8.63 5.98 -16.22
C LYS A 7 9.50 6.42 -15.04
N ILE A 8 9.58 5.57 -14.01
CA ILE A 8 10.38 5.79 -12.79
C ILE A 8 11.31 4.59 -12.67
N THR A 9 12.61 4.84 -12.64
CA THR A 9 13.65 3.80 -12.60
C THR A 9 14.54 3.91 -11.36
N CYS A 10 14.53 5.05 -10.68
CA CYS A 10 15.30 5.34 -9.47
C CYS A 10 14.61 6.41 -8.63
N VAL A 11 15.09 6.66 -7.42
CA VAL A 11 14.54 7.68 -6.50
C VAL A 11 14.56 9.08 -7.13
N ALA A 12 15.59 9.42 -7.91
CA ALA A 12 15.70 10.74 -8.55
C ALA A 12 14.54 11.06 -9.50
N ASP A 13 13.95 10.04 -10.15
CA ASP A 13 12.80 10.20 -11.05
C ASP A 13 11.51 10.60 -10.31
N CYS A 14 11.47 10.39 -8.98
CA CYS A 14 10.36 10.83 -8.15
C CYS A 14 10.36 12.34 -7.87
N ASN A 15 11.43 13.07 -8.23
CA ASN A 15 11.52 14.49 -7.93
C ASN A 15 10.39 15.29 -8.62
N ASN A 16 9.63 16.02 -7.81
CA ASN A 16 8.43 16.77 -8.23
C ASN A 16 7.26 15.94 -8.79
N LEU A 17 7.30 14.61 -8.71
CA LEU A 17 6.19 13.74 -9.11
C LEU A 17 4.95 14.04 -8.26
N VAL A 18 3.85 14.39 -8.90
CA VAL A 18 2.57 14.59 -8.21
C VAL A 18 1.93 13.23 -8.00
N ILE A 19 2.08 12.70 -6.78
CA ILE A 19 1.59 11.36 -6.44
C ILE A 19 0.44 11.42 -5.45
N ARG A 20 -0.63 10.69 -5.72
CA ARG A 20 -1.70 10.51 -4.73
C ARG A 20 -1.24 9.61 -3.60
N THR A 21 -1.58 10.01 -2.39
CA THR A 21 -1.42 9.20 -1.19
C THR A 21 -2.75 9.11 -0.41
N PRO A 22 -2.93 8.11 0.46
CA PRO A 22 -3.98 8.16 1.47
C PRO A 22 -3.70 9.31 2.47
N GLN A 23 -4.70 9.64 3.29
CA GLN A 23 -4.57 10.64 4.36
C GLN A 23 -3.77 10.07 5.54
N SER A 24 -2.49 9.81 5.33
CA SER A 24 -1.56 9.25 6.31
C SER A 24 -0.32 10.13 6.39
N ALA A 25 -0.03 10.66 7.57
CA ALA A 25 1.16 11.49 7.79
C ALA A 25 2.46 10.75 7.46
N MET A 26 2.55 9.45 7.78
CA MET A 26 3.71 8.62 7.47
C MET A 26 3.88 8.43 5.96
N THR A 27 2.79 8.12 5.25
CA THR A 27 2.85 7.94 3.79
C THR A 27 3.22 9.25 3.08
N VAL A 28 2.63 10.37 3.51
CA VAL A 28 3.00 11.71 2.99
C VAL A 28 4.48 11.98 3.22
N ALA A 29 5.00 11.77 4.43
CA ALA A 29 6.41 11.99 4.75
C ALA A 29 7.35 11.08 3.95
N ALA A 30 6.99 9.82 3.75
CA ALA A 30 7.74 8.86 2.94
C ALA A 30 7.91 9.35 1.49
N PHE A 31 6.83 9.77 0.84
CA PHE A 31 6.89 10.25 -0.53
C PHE A 31 7.53 11.64 -0.66
N GLN A 32 7.40 12.50 0.35
CA GLN A 32 8.16 13.77 0.41
C GLN A 32 9.68 13.53 0.45
N ALA A 33 10.12 12.50 1.16
CA ALA A 33 11.54 12.14 1.23
C ALA A 33 12.11 11.64 -0.12
N LEU A 34 11.27 11.11 -1.00
CA LEU A 34 11.64 10.81 -2.40
C LEU A 34 11.71 12.08 -3.28
N GLY A 35 11.40 13.26 -2.75
CA GLY A 35 11.29 14.50 -3.54
C GLY A 35 9.97 14.65 -4.28
N ALA A 36 9.01 13.74 -4.07
CA ALA A 36 7.69 13.80 -4.68
C ALA A 36 6.78 14.87 -4.03
N LYS A 37 5.66 15.15 -4.67
CA LYS A 37 4.58 16.03 -4.19
C LYS A 37 3.34 15.19 -3.86
N PRO A 38 3.28 14.61 -2.65
CA PRO A 38 2.13 13.82 -2.24
C PRO A 38 0.87 14.69 -2.15
N THR A 39 -0.22 14.18 -2.73
CA THR A 39 -1.52 14.82 -2.77
C THR A 39 -2.55 13.89 -2.13
N PRO A 40 -2.84 14.04 -0.83
CA PRO A 40 -3.81 13.20 -0.13
C PRO A 40 -5.22 13.36 -0.71
N MET A 41 -5.84 12.26 -1.12
CA MET A 41 -7.24 12.24 -1.59
C MET A 41 -7.90 10.88 -1.39
N ALA A 42 -9.24 10.85 -1.45
CA ALA A 42 -10.00 9.62 -1.37
C ALA A 42 -9.70 8.70 -2.57
N LEU A 43 -9.76 7.37 -2.35
CA LEU A 43 -9.48 6.39 -3.42
C LEU A 43 -10.42 6.55 -4.62
N SER A 44 -11.69 6.89 -4.37
CA SER A 44 -12.71 7.10 -5.41
C SER A 44 -12.42 8.25 -6.38
N GLU A 45 -11.48 9.14 -6.05
CA GLU A 45 -11.12 10.30 -6.87
C GLU A 45 -9.88 10.02 -7.75
N VAL A 46 -9.15 8.93 -7.45
CA VAL A 46 -7.81 8.67 -8.03
C VAL A 46 -7.86 8.42 -9.53
N PHE A 47 -8.75 7.55 -10.00
CA PHE A 47 -8.85 7.22 -11.43
C PHE A 47 -9.10 8.48 -12.28
N THR A 48 -10.09 9.28 -11.89
CA THR A 48 -10.42 10.52 -12.62
C THR A 48 -9.28 11.53 -12.55
N SER A 49 -8.59 11.63 -11.41
CA SER A 49 -7.46 12.54 -11.25
C SER A 49 -6.25 12.14 -12.10
N LEU A 50 -5.97 10.84 -12.23
CA LEU A 50 -4.96 10.31 -13.16
C LEU A 50 -5.36 10.57 -14.62
N GLN A 51 -6.61 10.28 -14.98
CA GLN A 51 -7.13 10.49 -16.33
C GLN A 51 -7.07 11.95 -16.75
N GLN A 52 -7.32 12.87 -15.83
CA GLN A 52 -7.26 14.32 -16.08
C GLN A 52 -5.85 14.90 -15.96
N GLY A 53 -4.87 14.12 -15.52
CA GLY A 53 -3.49 14.58 -15.33
C GLY A 53 -3.30 15.54 -14.16
N THR A 54 -4.24 15.60 -13.20
CA THR A 54 -4.08 16.39 -11.97
C THR A 54 -3.13 15.76 -10.98
N ILE A 55 -2.98 14.45 -11.06
CA ILE A 55 -1.90 13.65 -10.45
C ILE A 55 -1.24 12.80 -11.54
N GLU A 56 -0.01 12.37 -11.29
CA GLU A 56 0.81 11.62 -12.25
C GLU A 56 1.05 10.18 -11.82
N ALA A 57 0.84 9.90 -10.52
CA ALA A 57 1.08 8.60 -9.93
C ALA A 57 0.15 8.34 -8.74
N GLN A 58 0.07 7.08 -8.34
CA GLN A 58 -0.55 6.60 -7.12
C GLN A 58 0.19 5.36 -6.59
N GLU A 59 -0.10 4.91 -5.38
CA GLU A 59 0.44 3.67 -4.80
C GLU A 59 -0.70 2.79 -4.29
N ASN A 60 -0.63 1.50 -4.58
CA ASN A 60 -1.56 0.48 -4.09
C ASN A 60 -0.99 -0.94 -4.32
N PRO A 61 -1.58 -1.99 -3.68
CA PRO A 61 -1.32 -3.38 -4.03
C PRO A 61 -1.86 -3.74 -5.43
N LEU A 62 -1.36 -4.82 -6.03
CA LEU A 62 -1.75 -5.29 -7.37
C LEU A 62 -3.27 -5.48 -7.50
N ALA A 63 -3.91 -6.07 -6.48
CA ALA A 63 -5.36 -6.25 -6.44
C ALA A 63 -6.14 -4.94 -6.61
N MET A 64 -5.68 -3.86 -5.97
CA MET A 64 -6.32 -2.54 -6.08
C MET A 64 -6.02 -1.87 -7.43
N ILE A 65 -4.81 -2.07 -7.97
CA ILE A 65 -4.42 -1.54 -9.28
C ILE A 65 -5.31 -2.15 -10.36
N GLU A 66 -5.55 -3.45 -10.29
CA GLU A 66 -6.41 -4.18 -11.23
C GLU A 66 -7.89 -3.81 -11.04
N THR A 67 -8.43 -3.97 -9.82
CA THR A 67 -9.87 -3.78 -9.57
C THR A 67 -10.35 -2.34 -9.71
N GLN A 68 -9.46 -1.35 -9.60
CA GLN A 68 -9.74 0.07 -9.86
C GLN A 68 -9.34 0.51 -11.28
N SER A 69 -8.95 -0.44 -12.15
CA SER A 69 -8.57 -0.20 -13.54
C SER A 69 -7.47 0.85 -13.73
N PHE A 70 -6.54 0.98 -12.76
CA PHE A 70 -5.48 2.00 -12.87
C PHE A 70 -4.54 1.73 -14.05
N TYR A 71 -4.48 0.50 -14.55
CA TYR A 71 -3.75 0.14 -15.77
C TYR A 71 -4.25 0.88 -17.03
N GLU A 72 -5.52 1.30 -17.07
CA GLU A 72 -6.07 2.06 -18.21
C GLU A 72 -5.50 3.48 -18.30
N VAL A 73 -5.03 4.04 -17.19
CA VAL A 73 -4.57 5.44 -17.09
C VAL A 73 -3.11 5.57 -16.67
N CYS A 74 -2.46 4.49 -16.25
CA CYS A 74 -1.05 4.43 -15.87
C CYS A 74 -0.37 3.26 -16.58
N PRO A 75 0.51 3.50 -17.57
CA PRO A 75 1.18 2.42 -18.30
C PRO A 75 2.32 1.76 -17.51
N TYR A 76 2.81 2.38 -16.44
CA TYR A 76 3.98 1.89 -15.69
C TYR A 76 3.61 1.38 -14.31
N LEU A 77 4.11 0.20 -13.96
CA LEU A 77 4.07 -0.37 -12.61
C LEU A 77 5.50 -0.49 -12.07
N ILE A 78 5.80 0.27 -11.04
CA ILE A 78 7.12 0.33 -10.43
C ILE A 78 7.14 -0.57 -9.20
N LEU A 79 8.00 -1.60 -9.20
CA LEU A 79 8.06 -2.65 -8.20
C LEU A 79 8.86 -2.23 -6.96
N THR A 80 8.43 -1.15 -6.33
CA THR A 80 9.11 -0.57 -5.16
C THR A 80 8.97 -1.38 -3.88
N ALA A 81 7.93 -2.20 -3.74
CA ALA A 81 7.62 -3.00 -2.54
C ALA A 81 7.73 -2.22 -1.21
N HIS A 82 7.42 -0.93 -1.23
CA HIS A 82 7.69 0.03 -0.17
C HIS A 82 6.74 -0.06 1.03
N LEU A 83 5.61 -0.72 0.88
CA LEU A 83 4.61 -0.89 1.93
C LEU A 83 4.02 -2.30 1.90
N ARG A 84 3.92 -2.93 3.07
CA ARG A 84 3.10 -4.13 3.28
C ARG A 84 1.87 -3.73 4.07
N ALA A 85 0.69 -3.91 3.46
CA ALA A 85 -0.58 -3.66 4.13
C ALA A 85 -0.98 -4.87 4.98
N TRP A 86 -1.47 -4.59 6.18
CA TRP A 86 -2.06 -5.59 7.06
C TRP A 86 -3.54 -5.27 7.21
N VAL A 87 -4.38 -6.28 7.00
CA VAL A 87 -5.83 -6.17 7.19
C VAL A 87 -6.23 -7.01 8.40
N TYR A 88 -7.06 -6.43 9.25
CA TYR A 88 -7.53 -7.09 10.48
C TYR A 88 -9.03 -7.26 10.46
N ILE A 89 -9.50 -8.41 10.94
CA ILE A 89 -10.88 -8.58 11.33
C ILE A 89 -11.01 -8.03 12.75
N ALA A 90 -11.83 -7.02 12.94
CA ALA A 90 -12.00 -6.36 14.23
C ALA A 90 -13.47 -6.34 14.66
N MET A 91 -13.69 -6.60 15.93
CA MET A 91 -15.00 -6.45 16.60
C MET A 91 -14.88 -5.49 17.77
N GLY A 92 -15.85 -4.60 17.93
CA GLY A 92 -15.86 -3.69 19.08
C GLY A 92 -15.92 -4.46 20.41
N LEU A 93 -15.04 -4.13 21.37
CA LEU A 93 -14.94 -4.86 22.63
C LEU A 93 -16.27 -4.89 23.42
N THR A 94 -17.04 -3.79 23.37
CA THR A 94 -18.36 -3.72 24.01
C THR A 94 -19.33 -4.74 23.42
N GLN A 95 -19.32 -4.92 22.09
CA GLN A 95 -20.16 -5.89 21.40
C GLN A 95 -19.69 -7.32 21.72
N TYR A 96 -18.38 -7.57 21.65
CA TYR A 96 -17.81 -8.87 21.97
C TYR A 96 -18.14 -9.32 23.40
N ASN A 97 -18.04 -8.40 24.38
CA ASN A 97 -18.34 -8.67 25.78
C ASN A 97 -19.83 -8.96 26.07
N ARG A 98 -20.74 -8.59 25.17
CA ARG A 98 -22.17 -8.92 25.26
C ARG A 98 -22.51 -10.33 24.76
N LEU A 99 -21.59 -10.96 24.04
CA LEU A 99 -21.78 -12.33 23.58
C LEU A 99 -21.70 -13.32 24.74
N SER A 100 -22.49 -14.39 24.68
CA SER A 100 -22.28 -15.55 25.57
C SER A 100 -20.96 -16.26 25.24
N ASP A 101 -20.49 -17.10 26.13
CA ASP A 101 -19.23 -17.85 25.93
C ASP A 101 -19.31 -18.75 24.68
N SER A 102 -20.47 -19.37 24.42
CA SER A 102 -20.69 -20.17 23.21
C SER A 102 -20.66 -19.31 21.93
N GLN A 103 -21.21 -18.10 21.97
CA GLN A 103 -21.18 -17.18 20.83
C GLN A 103 -19.76 -16.64 20.58
N ARG A 104 -19.00 -16.31 21.64
CA ARG A 104 -17.58 -15.92 21.51
C ARG A 104 -16.77 -17.04 20.85
N ALA A 105 -16.93 -18.27 21.31
CA ALA A 105 -16.22 -19.42 20.74
C ALA A 105 -16.48 -19.57 19.22
N VAL A 106 -17.70 -19.32 18.77
CA VAL A 106 -18.05 -19.34 17.33
C VAL A 106 -17.38 -18.18 16.58
N VAL A 107 -17.43 -16.96 17.13
CA VAL A 107 -16.82 -15.78 16.50
C VAL A 107 -15.30 -15.93 16.41
N ASP A 108 -14.66 -16.44 17.46
CA ASP A 108 -13.20 -16.64 17.50
C ASP A 108 -12.78 -17.72 16.49
N ALA A 109 -13.52 -18.83 16.42
CA ALA A 109 -13.25 -19.89 15.45
C ALA A 109 -13.44 -19.41 14.01
N ALA A 110 -14.55 -18.69 13.74
CA ALA A 110 -14.81 -18.11 12.41
C ALA A 110 -13.74 -17.08 12.00
N GLY A 111 -13.26 -16.28 12.95
CA GLY A 111 -12.17 -15.33 12.70
C GLY A 111 -10.87 -16.02 12.30
N ALA A 112 -10.50 -17.09 12.99
CA ALA A 112 -9.29 -17.87 12.67
C ALA A 112 -9.40 -18.59 11.31
N GLU A 113 -10.56 -19.18 11.00
CA GLU A 113 -10.83 -19.84 9.72
C GLU A 113 -10.80 -18.82 8.56
N CYS A 114 -11.44 -17.66 8.74
CA CYS A 114 -11.44 -16.58 7.75
C CYS A 114 -10.02 -16.06 7.46
N GLN A 115 -9.20 -15.89 8.49
CA GLN A 115 -7.81 -15.46 8.32
C GLN A 115 -6.99 -16.49 7.53
N ALA A 116 -7.14 -17.78 7.81
CA ALA A 116 -6.42 -18.82 7.09
C ALA A 116 -6.82 -18.87 5.61
N HIS A 117 -8.12 -18.81 5.34
CA HIS A 117 -8.65 -18.81 3.98
C HIS A 117 -8.27 -17.55 3.19
N GLU A 118 -8.32 -16.38 3.82
CA GLU A 118 -7.91 -15.12 3.20
C GLU A 118 -6.45 -15.14 2.80
N HIS A 119 -5.58 -15.68 3.65
CA HIS A 119 -4.15 -15.78 3.35
C HIS A 119 -3.85 -16.64 2.12
N GLU A 120 -4.54 -17.78 1.96
CA GLU A 120 -4.43 -18.62 0.76
C GLU A 120 -4.92 -17.86 -0.48
N LEU A 121 -6.09 -17.23 -0.39
CA LEU A 121 -6.66 -16.44 -1.50
C LEU A 121 -5.75 -15.25 -1.87
N PHE A 122 -5.13 -14.61 -0.90
CA PHE A 122 -4.21 -13.50 -1.15
C PHE A 122 -3.02 -13.94 -1.98
N LEU A 123 -2.36 -15.06 -1.61
CA LEU A 123 -1.20 -15.56 -2.33
C LEU A 123 -1.55 -15.97 -3.77
N ASP A 124 -2.66 -16.68 -3.97
CA ASP A 124 -3.14 -17.08 -5.29
C ASP A 124 -3.50 -15.88 -6.17
N ASN A 125 -4.09 -14.85 -5.57
CA ASN A 125 -4.51 -13.63 -6.28
C ASN A 125 -3.32 -12.71 -6.63
N GLU A 126 -2.25 -12.65 -5.84
CA GLU A 126 -1.06 -11.84 -6.16
C GLU A 126 -0.45 -12.26 -7.50
N GLU A 127 -0.22 -13.58 -7.71
CA GLU A 127 0.29 -14.09 -8.98
C GLU A 127 -0.70 -13.84 -10.14
N LYS A 128 -1.99 -14.05 -9.89
CA LYS A 128 -3.03 -13.82 -10.89
C LYS A 128 -3.07 -12.35 -11.33
N TYR A 129 -3.10 -11.40 -10.40
CA TYR A 129 -3.14 -9.97 -10.73
C TYR A 129 -1.85 -9.50 -11.38
N TYR A 130 -0.70 -10.04 -10.98
CA TYR A 130 0.57 -9.77 -11.65
C TYR A 130 0.49 -10.12 -13.13
N ASN A 131 0.05 -11.33 -13.47
CA ASN A 131 -0.09 -11.80 -14.85
C ASN A 131 -1.14 -10.99 -15.64
N GLN A 132 -2.30 -10.71 -15.02
CA GLN A 132 -3.36 -9.93 -15.65
C GLN A 132 -2.90 -8.51 -16.02
N LEU A 133 -2.21 -7.81 -15.13
CA LEU A 133 -1.70 -6.47 -15.38
C LEU A 133 -0.64 -6.45 -16.50
N GLN A 134 0.17 -7.51 -16.63
CA GLN A 134 1.08 -7.67 -17.77
C GLN A 134 0.32 -7.88 -19.09
N GLU A 135 -0.70 -8.75 -19.09
CA GLU A 135 -1.56 -8.99 -20.25
C GLU A 135 -2.31 -7.75 -20.69
N GLN A 136 -2.68 -6.87 -19.75
CA GLN A 136 -3.31 -5.57 -19.98
C GLN A 136 -2.34 -4.50 -20.49
N GLY A 137 -1.06 -4.86 -20.63
CA GLY A 137 -0.04 -4.04 -21.28
C GLY A 137 0.71 -3.08 -20.38
N MET A 138 0.63 -3.23 -19.04
CA MET A 138 1.48 -2.45 -18.13
C MET A 138 2.95 -2.83 -18.28
N GLU A 139 3.83 -1.85 -18.37
CA GLU A 139 5.28 -2.03 -18.29
C GLU A 139 5.72 -2.10 -16.83
N PHE A 140 6.24 -3.25 -16.42
CA PHE A 140 6.74 -3.50 -15.08
C PHE A 140 8.20 -3.05 -14.99
N ILE A 141 8.50 -2.20 -14.02
CA ILE A 141 9.83 -1.60 -13.84
C ILE A 141 10.41 -2.09 -12.52
N GLU A 142 11.47 -2.87 -12.62
CA GLU A 142 12.28 -3.24 -11.46
C GLU A 142 13.15 -2.06 -11.05
N VAL A 143 13.26 -1.85 -9.73
CA VAL A 143 14.05 -0.77 -9.12
C VAL A 143 14.88 -1.32 -7.96
N ASP A 144 15.88 -0.58 -7.53
CA ASP A 144 16.56 -0.87 -6.27
C ASP A 144 15.62 -0.54 -5.09
N THR A 145 14.94 -1.57 -4.60
CA THR A 145 13.99 -1.44 -3.48
C THR A 145 14.65 -0.92 -2.21
N LYS A 146 15.96 -1.17 -2.03
CA LYS A 146 16.71 -0.68 -0.88
C LYS A 146 16.93 0.84 -0.97
N GLU A 147 17.25 1.37 -2.15
CA GLU A 147 17.35 2.81 -2.36
C GLU A 147 16.05 3.54 -2.00
N PHE A 148 14.91 3.01 -2.44
CA PHE A 148 13.60 3.55 -2.10
C PHE A 148 13.30 3.45 -0.61
N ALA A 149 13.55 2.29 0.01
CA ALA A 149 13.32 2.08 1.44
C ALA A 149 14.15 3.03 2.30
N ASP A 150 15.46 3.15 2.05
CA ASP A 150 16.36 4.02 2.79
C ASP A 150 15.93 5.49 2.70
N ALA A 151 15.54 5.95 1.50
CA ALA A 151 15.04 7.30 1.30
C ALA A 151 13.71 7.54 2.05
N MET A 152 12.73 6.64 1.91
CA MET A 152 11.42 6.77 2.57
C MET A 152 11.51 6.74 4.10
N ILE A 153 12.32 5.83 4.67
CA ILE A 153 12.53 5.72 6.12
C ILE A 153 13.06 7.03 6.69
N SER A 154 13.98 7.71 5.98
CA SER A 154 14.54 8.99 6.42
C SER A 154 13.45 10.06 6.65
N GLY A 155 12.37 10.03 5.88
CA GLY A 155 11.22 10.93 6.03
C GLY A 155 10.23 10.47 7.08
N VAL A 156 10.07 9.15 7.27
CA VAL A 156 9.09 8.59 8.20
C VAL A 156 9.54 8.71 9.65
N LEU A 157 10.81 8.42 9.95
CA LEU A 157 11.32 8.43 11.32
C LEU A 157 11.04 9.72 12.11
N PRO A 158 11.18 10.93 11.51
CA PRO A 158 10.91 12.19 12.23
C PRO A 158 9.44 12.41 12.61
N VAL A 159 8.49 11.76 11.92
CA VAL A 159 7.05 11.93 12.14
C VAL A 159 6.43 10.84 13.01
N LEU A 160 7.22 9.83 13.41
CA LEU A 160 6.76 8.80 14.34
C LEU A 160 6.56 9.37 15.73
N THR A 161 5.49 8.94 16.39
CA THR A 161 5.31 9.11 17.84
C THR A 161 6.31 8.25 18.62
N ASP A 162 6.57 8.57 19.89
CA ASP A 162 7.49 7.78 20.72
C ASP A 162 7.09 6.29 20.79
N SER A 163 5.79 6.01 20.86
CA SER A 163 5.29 4.62 20.86
C SER A 163 5.52 3.90 19.53
N GLN A 164 5.34 4.60 18.41
CA GLN A 164 5.61 4.04 17.08
C GLN A 164 7.11 3.81 16.86
N LYS A 165 7.94 4.75 17.31
CA LYS A 165 9.39 4.62 17.24
C LYS A 165 9.89 3.41 18.04
N LYS A 166 9.35 3.19 19.24
CA LYS A 166 9.68 2.00 20.02
C LYS A 166 9.37 0.70 19.28
N ILE A 167 8.19 0.62 18.63
CA ILE A 167 7.80 -0.54 17.82
C ILE A 167 8.73 -0.70 16.62
N TYR A 168 9.08 0.41 15.95
CA TYR A 168 10.04 0.40 14.85
C TYR A 168 11.39 -0.18 15.29
N ASP A 169 11.95 0.31 16.42
CA ASP A 169 13.22 -0.18 16.97
C ASP A 169 13.16 -1.68 17.33
N GLU A 170 12.00 -2.15 17.85
CA GLU A 170 11.77 -3.58 18.13
C GLU A 170 11.75 -4.43 16.85
N ILE A 171 11.14 -3.92 15.76
CA ILE A 171 11.10 -4.62 14.45
C ILE A 171 12.50 -4.68 13.83
N GLU A 172 13.23 -3.55 13.83
CA GLU A 172 14.61 -3.50 13.31
C GLU A 172 15.54 -4.47 14.02
N ALA A 173 15.33 -4.69 15.32
CA ALA A 173 16.12 -5.65 16.09
C ALA A 173 15.86 -7.13 15.73
N LEU A 174 14.82 -7.42 14.93
CA LEU A 174 14.48 -8.76 14.45
C LEU A 174 15.02 -9.06 13.04
N ALA A 175 15.50 -8.05 12.34
CA ALA A 175 16.05 -8.14 10.97
C ALA A 175 17.54 -8.50 11.00
#